data_02ae7009a347fdcb7c5b7d90ebcd30ad
#
_entry.id   02ae7009a347fdcb7c5b7d90ebcd30ad
#
_cell.length_a   1.000
_cell.length_b   1.000
_cell.length_c   1.000
_cell.angle_alpha   90.00
_cell.angle_beta   90.00
_cell.angle_gamma   90.00
#
_symmetry.space_group_name_H-M   'P 1'
#
loop_
_entity.id
_entity.type
_entity.pdbx_description
1 polymer ?
#
loop_
_entity_poly.entity_id
_entity_poly.type
_entity_poly.pdbx_seq_one_letter_code
_entity_poly.pdbx_strand_id
1 'polypeptide(L)'
;PVIILSYVSNMMVWSSYSGMQLDYLAPLKYDFGWLMPSVMISTAIGMFLTELTGTPIAVAVQGLWWMFDVNLGIKTVHSGYSLFRLAPRHNAGADSLFRTQDYLDHFQNLVQNRLLIAGISLVMVILTILIYKAKRKGKFGGNAFFQKAVSGIRNRKNQSQA
;
A
#
# COMPACT_ATOMS: atom_id res chain seq x y z
N PRO A 1 11.83 -14.26 -2.93
CA PRO A 1 12.31 -14.94 -1.71
C PRO A 1 11.23 -15.02 -0.63
N VAL A 2 10.54 -13.89 -0.31
CA VAL A 2 9.54 -13.84 0.78
C VAL A 2 8.37 -14.80 0.55
N ILE A 3 7.80 -14.85 -0.65
CA ILE A 3 6.69 -15.75 -0.99
C ILE A 3 7.10 -17.21 -0.84
N ILE A 4 8.30 -17.58 -1.28
CA ILE A 4 8.81 -18.94 -1.14
C ILE A 4 8.99 -19.30 0.33
N LEU A 5 9.56 -18.38 1.12
CA LEU A 5 9.77 -18.57 2.55
C LEU A 5 8.44 -18.73 3.29
N SER A 6 7.48 -17.87 2.99
CA SER A 6 6.10 -17.94 3.52
C SER A 6 5.45 -19.28 3.18
N TYR A 7 5.55 -19.71 1.93
CA TYR A 7 4.99 -20.98 1.48
C TYR A 7 5.61 -22.18 2.22
N VAL A 8 6.95 -22.24 2.27
CA VAL A 8 7.68 -23.33 2.97
C VAL A 8 7.34 -23.36 4.45
N SER A 9 7.29 -22.20 5.11
CA SER A 9 6.93 -22.08 6.52
C SER A 9 5.50 -22.61 6.79
N ASN A 10 4.53 -22.24 5.96
CA ASN A 10 3.16 -22.74 6.07
C ASN A 10 3.08 -24.24 5.81
N MET A 11 3.83 -24.78 4.85
CA MET A 11 3.88 -26.22 4.58
C MET A 11 4.45 -27.02 5.75
N MET A 12 5.49 -26.49 6.42
CA MET A 12 6.05 -27.13 7.62
C MET A 12 5.03 -27.23 8.76
N VAL A 13 4.29 -26.14 9.00
CA VAL A 13 3.24 -26.14 10.03
C VAL A 13 2.12 -27.11 9.65
N TRP A 14 1.69 -27.12 8.41
CA TRP A 14 0.57 -27.96 7.94
C TRP A 14 0.91 -29.45 7.91
N SER A 15 2.17 -29.81 7.67
CA SER A 15 2.60 -31.21 7.73
C SER A 15 2.38 -31.85 9.10
N SER A 16 2.24 -31.02 10.15
CA SER A 16 1.96 -31.48 11.52
C SER A 16 0.48 -31.85 11.74
N TYR A 17 -0.42 -31.46 10.83
CA TYR A 17 -1.85 -31.74 10.90
C TYR A 17 -2.22 -32.91 10.01
N SER A 18 -1.91 -34.14 10.45
CA SER A 18 -2.30 -35.35 9.74
C SER A 18 -3.80 -35.61 9.85
N GLY A 19 -4.46 -35.84 8.70
CA GLY A 19 -5.89 -36.21 8.64
C GLY A 19 -6.86 -35.11 8.20
N MET A 20 -6.39 -33.87 7.98
CA MET A 20 -7.21 -32.80 7.39
C MET A 20 -7.00 -32.70 5.87
N GLN A 21 -8.07 -32.39 5.14
CA GLN A 21 -7.95 -32.00 3.73
C GLN A 21 -7.42 -30.56 3.68
N LEU A 22 -6.14 -30.42 3.39
CA LEU A 22 -5.47 -29.13 3.31
C LEU A 22 -5.41 -28.61 1.87
N ASP A 23 -5.81 -27.35 1.64
CA ASP A 23 -5.59 -26.69 0.34
C ASP A 23 -4.14 -26.18 0.28
N TYR A 24 -3.26 -26.99 -0.29
CA TYR A 24 -1.83 -26.66 -0.46
C TYR A 24 -1.59 -25.41 -1.31
N LEU A 25 -2.57 -24.95 -2.09
CA LEU A 25 -2.48 -23.74 -2.89
C LEU A 25 -2.98 -22.49 -2.15
N ALA A 26 -3.63 -22.65 -0.99
CA ALA A 26 -4.16 -21.52 -0.25
C ALA A 26 -3.11 -20.45 0.09
N PRO A 27 -1.88 -20.77 0.57
CA PRO A 27 -0.87 -19.74 0.83
C PRO A 27 -0.54 -18.93 -0.41
N LEU A 28 -0.40 -19.57 -1.58
CA LEU A 28 -0.12 -18.87 -2.83
C LEU A 28 -1.29 -17.98 -3.26
N LYS A 29 -2.53 -18.45 -3.12
CA LYS A 29 -3.73 -17.64 -3.40
C LYS A 29 -3.77 -16.38 -2.52
N TYR A 30 -3.44 -16.53 -1.23
CA TYR A 30 -3.41 -15.40 -0.30
C TYR A 30 -2.24 -14.46 -0.54
N ASP A 31 -1.05 -14.97 -0.83
CA ASP A 31 0.11 -14.14 -1.15
C ASP A 31 -0.14 -13.30 -2.41
N PHE A 32 -0.63 -13.92 -3.49
CA PHE A 32 -0.91 -13.21 -4.74
C PHE A 32 -2.17 -12.33 -4.66
N GLY A 33 -3.23 -12.83 -4.03
CA GLY A 33 -4.49 -12.10 -3.95
C GLY A 33 -4.47 -10.95 -2.93
N TRP A 34 -3.75 -11.12 -1.84
CA TRP A 34 -3.80 -10.19 -0.71
C TRP A 34 -2.53 -9.36 -0.53
N LEU A 35 -1.38 -10.02 -0.45
CA LEU A 35 -0.13 -9.36 -0.16
C LEU A 35 0.36 -8.56 -1.37
N MET A 36 0.31 -9.14 -2.55
CA MET A 36 0.88 -8.54 -3.75
C MET A 36 0.30 -7.18 -4.11
N PRO A 37 -1.03 -6.94 -4.11
CA PRO A 37 -1.58 -5.60 -4.36
C PRO A 37 -1.11 -4.56 -3.35
N SER A 38 -0.96 -4.93 -2.07
CA SER A 38 -0.46 -4.01 -1.03
C SER A 38 1.01 -3.64 -1.24
N VAL A 39 1.83 -4.60 -1.66
CA VAL A 39 3.24 -4.34 -2.02
C VAL A 39 3.33 -3.49 -3.29
N MET A 40 2.51 -3.77 -4.29
CA MET A 40 2.47 -3.01 -5.53
C MET A 40 2.14 -1.54 -5.27
N ILE A 41 1.11 -1.24 -4.49
CA ILE A 41 0.73 0.16 -4.21
C ILE A 41 1.81 0.88 -3.40
N SER A 42 2.39 0.24 -2.39
CA SER A 42 3.46 0.82 -1.60
C SER A 42 4.70 1.14 -2.45
N THR A 43 5.08 0.21 -3.32
CA THR A 43 6.21 0.42 -4.24
C THR A 43 5.90 1.52 -5.27
N ALA A 44 4.69 1.52 -5.84
CA ALA A 44 4.27 2.51 -6.82
C ALA A 44 4.23 3.93 -6.23
N ILE A 45 3.71 4.11 -5.02
CA ILE A 45 3.74 5.39 -4.28
C ILE A 45 5.18 5.81 -4.02
N GLY A 46 6.02 4.88 -3.57
CA GLY A 46 7.43 5.13 -3.32
C GLY A 46 8.14 5.69 -4.56
N MET A 47 8.02 4.99 -5.68
CA MET A 47 8.63 5.41 -6.94
C MET A 47 8.05 6.74 -7.44
N PHE A 48 6.72 6.88 -7.43
CA PHE A 48 6.04 8.07 -7.93
C PHE A 48 6.43 9.33 -7.15
N LEU A 49 6.35 9.29 -5.83
CA LEU A 49 6.67 10.45 -4.99
C LEU A 49 8.15 10.79 -5.02
N THR A 50 9.03 9.78 -5.01
CA THR A 50 10.48 10.01 -5.12
C THR A 50 10.83 10.63 -6.46
N GLU A 51 10.25 10.12 -7.55
CA GLU A 51 10.49 10.68 -8.87
C GLU A 51 9.90 12.09 -9.00
N LEU A 52 8.73 12.34 -8.43
CA LEU A 52 8.07 13.66 -8.48
C LEU A 52 8.87 14.72 -7.71
N THR A 53 9.27 14.41 -6.46
CA THR A 53 9.86 15.38 -5.52
C THR A 53 11.39 15.41 -5.53
N GLY A 54 12.02 14.32 -5.98
CA GLY A 54 13.47 14.14 -5.86
C GLY A 54 13.95 13.92 -4.43
N THR A 55 13.03 13.63 -3.49
CA THR A 55 13.31 13.44 -2.06
C THR A 55 12.66 12.17 -1.53
N PRO A 56 13.15 11.56 -0.43
CA PRO A 56 12.56 10.36 0.15
C PRO A 56 11.27 10.63 0.95
N ILE A 57 10.51 11.66 0.61
CA ILE A 57 9.24 12.03 1.28
C ILE A 57 8.21 10.90 1.22
N ALA A 58 8.37 10.01 0.26
CA ALA A 58 7.53 8.82 0.10
C ALA A 58 7.45 7.97 1.38
N VAL A 59 8.56 7.86 2.12
CA VAL A 59 8.61 7.09 3.38
C VAL A 59 7.69 7.71 4.43
N ALA A 60 7.72 9.04 4.57
CA ALA A 60 6.85 9.75 5.51
C ALA A 60 5.37 9.62 5.11
N VAL A 61 5.04 9.79 3.83
CA VAL A 61 3.67 9.66 3.32
C VAL A 61 3.12 8.25 3.53
N GLN A 62 3.92 7.23 3.24
CA GLN A 62 3.51 5.83 3.44
C GLN A 62 3.39 5.49 4.92
N GLY A 63 4.31 5.95 5.76
CA GLY A 63 4.25 5.76 7.20
C GLY A 63 3.01 6.40 7.82
N LEU A 64 2.66 7.62 7.41
CA LEU A 64 1.43 8.29 7.83
C LEU A 64 0.19 7.53 7.34
N TRP A 65 0.15 7.14 6.06
CA TRP A 65 -0.98 6.37 5.54
C TRP A 65 -1.16 5.06 6.28
N TRP A 66 -0.08 4.33 6.51
CA TRP A 66 -0.13 3.09 7.27
C TRP A 66 -0.59 3.32 8.71
N MET A 67 -0.08 4.39 9.36
CA MET A 67 -0.51 4.76 10.71
C MET A 67 -2.02 5.07 10.75
N PHE A 68 -2.54 5.80 9.77
CA PHE A 68 -3.96 6.08 9.67
C PHE A 68 -4.76 4.81 9.36
N ASP A 69 -4.32 3.96 8.45
CA ASP A 69 -5.01 2.72 8.11
C ASP A 69 -5.09 1.74 9.28
N VAL A 70 -4.04 1.72 10.13
CA VAL A 70 -3.98 0.87 11.33
C VAL A 70 -4.78 1.45 12.49
N ASN A 71 -4.66 2.75 12.77
CA ASN A 71 -5.14 3.36 14.01
C ASN A 71 -6.50 4.05 13.87
N LEU A 72 -6.87 4.57 12.70
CA LEU A 72 -8.20 5.12 12.48
C LEU A 72 -9.22 3.98 12.34
N GLY A 73 -9.47 3.44 13.46
CA GLY A 73 -10.51 2.60 14.00
C GLY A 73 -11.38 1.83 13.03
N ILE A 74 -11.14 0.54 12.96
CA ILE A 74 -12.21 -0.40 12.58
C ILE A 74 -13.22 -0.40 13.71
N LYS A 75 -14.22 0.49 13.63
CA LYS A 75 -15.30 0.53 14.63
C LYS A 75 -16.34 -0.56 14.40
N THR A 76 -16.44 -1.05 13.17
CA THR A 76 -17.38 -2.10 12.75
C THR A 76 -16.72 -3.02 11.76
N VAL A 77 -17.21 -4.26 11.65
CA VAL A 77 -16.74 -5.23 10.64
C VAL A 77 -16.79 -4.63 9.25
N HIS A 78 -17.89 -3.96 8.90
CA HIS A 78 -18.05 -3.32 7.59
C HIS A 78 -16.96 -2.30 7.27
N SER A 79 -16.48 -1.52 8.24
CA SER A 79 -15.42 -0.55 8.03
C SER A 79 -14.06 -1.19 7.73
N GLY A 80 -13.85 -2.43 8.13
CA GLY A 80 -12.65 -3.21 7.82
C GLY A 80 -12.54 -3.63 6.35
N TYR A 81 -13.67 -3.68 5.65
CA TYR A 81 -13.77 -4.10 4.24
C TYR A 81 -14.00 -2.95 3.26
N SER A 82 -13.65 -1.72 3.64
CA SER A 82 -13.81 -0.57 2.75
C SER A 82 -12.85 -0.63 1.55
N LEU A 83 -13.28 -0.07 0.40
CA LEU A 83 -12.53 -0.12 -0.86
C LEU A 83 -11.14 0.53 -0.80
N PHE A 84 -10.93 1.49 0.10
CA PHE A 84 -9.67 2.23 0.21
C PHE A 84 -8.74 1.73 1.33
N ARG A 85 -9.07 0.60 1.96
CA ARG A 85 -8.18 -0.02 2.94
C ARG A 85 -6.96 -0.62 2.27
N LEU A 86 -5.78 -0.26 2.78
CA LEU A 86 -4.52 -0.85 2.34
C LEU A 86 -4.44 -2.34 2.72
N ALA A 87 -4.85 -2.64 3.94
CA ALA A 87 -4.94 -3.99 4.47
C ALA A 87 -6.32 -4.24 5.09
N PRO A 88 -7.27 -4.83 4.35
CA PRO A 88 -8.56 -5.22 4.91
C PRO A 88 -8.39 -6.16 6.09
N ARG A 89 -9.17 -5.94 7.15
CA ARG A 89 -9.07 -6.70 8.41
C ARG A 89 -10.42 -7.03 8.98
N HIS A 90 -10.46 -8.17 9.67
CA HIS A 90 -11.65 -8.67 10.36
C HIS A 90 -11.72 -8.29 11.84
N ASN A 91 -10.71 -7.67 12.44
CA ASN A 91 -10.52 -7.54 13.89
C ASN A 91 -11.37 -6.42 14.49
N ALA A 92 -12.66 -6.41 14.23
CA ALA A 92 -13.57 -5.41 14.80
C ALA A 92 -14.02 -5.72 16.24
N GLY A 93 -13.52 -6.75 16.89
CA GLY A 93 -13.89 -7.15 18.25
C GLY A 93 -12.99 -8.20 18.84
N ALA A 94 -13.07 -8.38 20.16
CA ALA A 94 -12.21 -9.28 20.93
C ALA A 94 -12.31 -10.77 20.50
N ASP A 95 -13.43 -11.17 19.89
CA ASP A 95 -13.72 -12.56 19.53
C ASP A 95 -13.53 -12.87 18.04
N SER A 96 -12.85 -12.00 17.30
CA SER A 96 -12.89 -11.98 15.85
C SER A 96 -11.79 -12.78 15.17
N LEU A 97 -11.13 -13.70 15.84
CA LEU A 97 -9.96 -14.40 15.27
C LEU A 97 -10.27 -15.14 13.96
N PHE A 98 -11.51 -15.62 13.73
CA PHE A 98 -11.88 -16.31 12.49
C PHE A 98 -13.38 -16.21 12.20
N ARG A 99 -13.90 -15.03 11.89
CA ARG A 99 -15.27 -14.91 11.38
C ARG A 99 -15.29 -15.24 9.89
N THR A 100 -15.27 -16.52 9.58
CA THR A 100 -15.34 -17.01 8.20
C THR A 100 -16.58 -16.50 7.48
N GLN A 101 -17.70 -16.36 8.18
CA GLN A 101 -18.94 -15.84 7.61
C GLN A 101 -18.80 -14.37 7.19
N ASP A 102 -18.25 -13.51 8.05
CA ASP A 102 -18.02 -12.11 7.72
C ASP A 102 -17.09 -11.94 6.51
N TYR A 103 -16.12 -12.83 6.37
CA TYR A 103 -15.22 -12.87 5.21
C TYR A 103 -15.98 -13.24 3.93
N LEU A 104 -16.84 -14.26 3.99
CA LEU A 104 -17.63 -14.69 2.85
C LEU A 104 -18.63 -13.62 2.41
N ASP A 105 -19.31 -13.00 3.37
CA ASP A 105 -20.29 -11.95 3.13
C ASP A 105 -19.66 -10.70 2.48
N HIS A 106 -18.40 -10.41 2.78
CA HIS A 106 -17.68 -9.25 2.25
C HIS A 106 -16.64 -9.60 1.18
N PHE A 107 -16.63 -10.85 0.71
CA PHE A 107 -15.62 -11.32 -0.26
C PHE A 107 -15.58 -10.49 -1.54
N GLN A 108 -16.74 -10.11 -2.07
CA GLN A 108 -16.81 -9.27 -3.26
C GLN A 108 -16.16 -7.89 -3.03
N ASN A 109 -16.39 -7.27 -1.87
CA ASN A 109 -15.76 -5.99 -1.52
C ASN A 109 -14.24 -6.13 -1.41
N LEU A 110 -13.76 -7.26 -0.91
CA LEU A 110 -12.34 -7.56 -0.84
C LEU A 110 -11.71 -7.68 -2.22
N VAL A 111 -12.34 -8.41 -3.13
CA VAL A 111 -11.85 -8.55 -4.51
C VAL A 111 -11.83 -7.20 -5.20
N GLN A 112 -12.89 -6.39 -5.07
CA GLN A 112 -12.94 -5.04 -5.63
C GLN A 112 -11.85 -4.14 -5.06
N ASN A 113 -11.61 -4.17 -3.75
CA ASN A 113 -10.52 -3.44 -3.12
C ASN A 113 -9.15 -3.84 -3.71
N ARG A 114 -8.88 -5.13 -3.85
CA ARG A 114 -7.62 -5.64 -4.40
C ARG A 114 -7.42 -5.23 -5.86
N LEU A 115 -8.45 -5.35 -6.69
CA LEU A 115 -8.41 -4.92 -8.09
C LEU A 115 -8.20 -3.41 -8.22
N LEU A 116 -8.90 -2.62 -7.39
CA LEU A 116 -8.77 -1.16 -7.38
C LEU A 116 -7.33 -0.75 -6.98
N ILE A 117 -6.79 -1.33 -5.92
CA ILE A 117 -5.41 -1.05 -5.46
C ILE A 117 -4.39 -1.45 -6.54
N ALA A 118 -4.54 -2.60 -7.16
CA ALA A 118 -3.68 -3.03 -8.25
C ALA A 118 -3.78 -2.09 -9.46
N GLY A 119 -4.99 -1.68 -9.83
CA GLY A 119 -5.23 -0.72 -10.91
C GLY A 119 -4.59 0.64 -10.64
N ILE A 120 -4.77 1.20 -9.44
CA ILE A 120 -4.13 2.45 -9.03
C ILE A 120 -2.60 2.31 -9.09
N SER A 121 -2.05 1.19 -8.63
CA SER A 121 -0.60 0.93 -8.66
C SER A 121 -0.07 0.98 -10.09
N LEU A 122 -0.74 0.35 -11.04
CA LEU A 122 -0.35 0.37 -12.45
C LEU A 122 -0.39 1.78 -13.04
N VAL A 123 -1.45 2.54 -12.75
CA VAL A 123 -1.55 3.95 -13.19
C VAL A 123 -0.40 4.77 -12.62
N MET A 124 -0.06 4.61 -11.33
CA MET A 124 1.06 5.32 -10.70
C MET A 124 2.40 4.96 -11.33
N VAL A 125 2.62 3.70 -11.67
CA VAL A 125 3.85 3.27 -12.38
C VAL A 125 3.94 3.94 -13.75
N ILE A 126 2.84 3.97 -14.51
CA ILE A 126 2.80 4.65 -15.81
C ILE A 126 3.12 6.14 -15.66
N LEU A 127 2.50 6.81 -14.69
CA LEU A 127 2.77 8.23 -14.41
C LEU A 127 4.23 8.46 -14.03
N THR A 128 4.81 7.57 -13.21
CA THR A 128 6.24 7.63 -12.85
C THR A 128 7.14 7.58 -14.09
N ILE A 129 6.85 6.67 -15.02
CA ILE A 129 7.59 6.55 -16.28
C ILE A 129 7.46 7.82 -17.13
N LEU A 130 6.26 8.41 -17.19
CA LEU A 130 6.02 9.65 -17.93
C LEU A 130 6.80 10.83 -17.33
N ILE A 131 6.77 10.96 -15.99
CA ILE A 131 7.53 12.01 -15.28
C ILE A 131 9.03 11.83 -15.52
N TYR A 132 9.53 10.61 -15.37
CA TYR A 132 10.94 10.31 -15.64
C TYR A 132 11.35 10.70 -17.07
N LYS A 133 10.55 10.31 -18.07
CA LYS A 133 10.81 10.69 -19.47
C LYS A 133 10.76 12.19 -19.68
N ALA A 134 9.81 12.90 -19.03
CA ALA A 134 9.70 14.36 -19.13
C ALA A 134 10.90 15.07 -18.49
N LYS A 135 11.37 14.61 -17.34
CA LYS A 135 12.59 15.10 -16.68
C LYS A 135 13.82 14.89 -17.54
N ARG A 136 14.00 13.71 -18.12
CA ARG A 136 15.13 13.40 -19.00
C ARG A 136 15.14 14.29 -20.26
N LYS A 137 13.99 14.74 -20.73
CA LYS A 137 13.87 15.68 -21.86
C LYS A 137 14.01 17.16 -21.45
N GLY A 138 14.38 17.44 -20.20
CA GLY A 138 14.51 18.82 -19.68
C GLY A 138 13.19 19.57 -19.50
N LYS A 139 12.05 18.92 -19.72
CA LYS A 139 10.72 19.55 -19.60
C LYS A 139 10.20 19.68 -18.17
N PHE A 140 10.81 18.97 -17.23
CA PHE A 140 10.38 18.93 -15.83
C PHE A 140 11.58 19.10 -14.89
N GLY A 141 11.82 20.33 -14.49
CA GLY A 141 12.83 20.65 -13.47
C GLY A 141 12.23 20.47 -12.07
N GLY A 142 12.20 19.23 -11.55
CA GLY A 142 11.73 18.97 -10.17
C GLY A 142 12.46 19.79 -9.11
N ASN A 143 13.74 20.07 -9.33
CA ASN A 143 14.53 21.00 -8.50
C ASN A 143 14.08 22.44 -8.62
N ALA A 144 13.51 22.88 -9.76
CA ALA A 144 13.07 24.26 -9.94
C ALA A 144 11.83 24.59 -9.09
N PHE A 145 10.92 23.64 -8.89
CA PHE A 145 9.74 23.85 -8.05
C PHE A 145 10.14 23.96 -6.57
N PHE A 146 11.01 23.08 -6.11
CA PHE A 146 11.52 23.11 -4.73
C PHE A 146 12.40 24.34 -4.47
N GLN A 147 13.28 24.69 -5.40
CA GLN A 147 14.10 25.90 -5.28
C GLN A 147 13.23 27.16 -5.29
N LYS A 148 12.18 27.22 -6.10
CA LYS A 148 11.24 28.33 -6.12
C LYS A 148 10.44 28.44 -4.83
N ALA A 149 10.02 27.32 -4.24
CA ALA A 149 9.36 27.29 -2.93
C ALA A 149 10.29 27.73 -1.81
N VAL A 150 11.53 27.23 -1.77
CA VAL A 150 12.54 27.57 -0.74
C VAL A 150 12.99 29.01 -0.90
N SER A 151 13.21 29.52 -2.09
CA SER A 151 13.57 30.93 -2.33
C SER A 151 12.43 31.89 -1.94
N GLY A 152 11.17 31.50 -2.16
CA GLY A 152 10.02 32.28 -1.71
C GLY A 152 9.94 32.43 -0.18
N ILE A 153 10.24 31.35 0.54
CA ILE A 153 10.29 31.37 2.03
C ILE A 153 11.47 32.22 2.53
N ARG A 154 12.63 32.12 1.89
CA ARG A 154 13.84 32.88 2.24
C ARG A 154 13.64 34.39 2.03
N ASN A 155 13.00 34.79 0.93
CA ASN A 155 12.73 36.20 0.66
C ASN A 155 11.73 36.80 1.66
N ARG A 156 10.70 36.06 2.08
CA ARG A 156 9.77 36.52 3.13
C ARG A 156 10.48 36.74 4.47
N LYS A 157 11.44 35.87 4.81
CA LYS A 157 12.20 35.99 6.06
C LYS A 157 13.12 37.23 6.09
N ASN A 158 13.69 37.58 4.96
CA ASN A 158 14.53 38.77 4.82
C ASN A 158 13.71 40.09 4.87
N GLN A 159 12.46 40.07 4.37
CA GLN A 159 11.56 41.23 4.43
C GLN A 159 10.98 41.47 5.83
N SER A 160 10.95 40.47 6.70
CA SER A 160 10.46 40.61 8.08
C SER A 160 11.54 41.07 9.05
N GLN A 161 12.79 41.22 8.61
CA GLN A 161 13.95 41.67 9.42
C GLN A 161 14.46 43.07 9.00
N ALA A 162 13.89 43.68 8.01
CA ALA A 162 14.13 45.04 7.57
C ALA A 162 12.98 45.97 7.99
#